data_754c7a9965b446455cadcb4bea093d11
#
_entry.id   754c7a9965b446455cadcb4bea093d11
#
_cell.length_a   1.000
_cell.length_b   1.000
_cell.length_c   1.000
_cell.angle_alpha   90.00
_cell.angle_beta   90.00
_cell.angle_gamma   90.00
#
_symmetry.space_group_name_H-M   'P 1'
#
loop_
_entity.id
_entity.type
_entity.pdbx_description
1 polymer ?
#
loop_
_entity_poly.entity_id
_entity_poly.type
_entity_poly.pdbx_seq_one_letter_code
_entity_poly.pdbx_strand_id
1 'polypeptide(L)' 'MLRFEDVAHVASSMRLVLERNVTKQDGITYRYTLYDNNEFVEDFFETLAQAWSYIYYYDEEQNENYRTDVESAEASVE' A
#
# COMPACT_ATOMS: atom_id res chain seq x y z
N MET A 1 13.35 -15.02 0.30
CA MET A 1 13.20 -14.22 -0.93
C MET A 1 11.75 -13.83 -1.13
N LEU A 2 11.52 -12.56 -1.45
CA LEU A 2 10.17 -12.09 -1.74
C LEU A 2 9.68 -12.64 -3.07
N ARG A 3 8.44 -13.07 -3.11
CA ARG A 3 7.77 -13.51 -4.33
C ARG A 3 6.60 -12.59 -4.60
N PHE A 4 6.37 -12.33 -5.87
CA PHE A 4 5.26 -11.47 -6.27
C PHE A 4 3.93 -11.99 -5.72
N GLU A 5 3.69 -13.29 -5.82
CA GLU A 5 2.44 -13.90 -5.36
C GLU A 5 2.20 -13.65 -3.88
N ASP A 6 3.26 -13.72 -3.08
CA ASP A 6 3.14 -13.52 -1.63
C ASP A 6 2.80 -12.07 -1.30
N VAL A 7 3.48 -11.13 -1.97
CA VAL A 7 3.22 -9.71 -1.75
C VAL A 7 1.82 -9.35 -2.25
N ALA A 8 1.44 -9.87 -3.41
CA ALA A 8 0.11 -9.64 -3.97
C ALA A 8 -0.99 -10.19 -3.05
N HIS A 9 -0.72 -11.35 -2.43
CA HIS A 9 -1.67 -11.94 -1.49
C HIS A 9 -1.88 -11.05 -0.26
N VAL A 10 -0.79 -10.53 0.30
CA VAL A 10 -0.89 -9.63 1.45
C VAL A 10 -1.64 -8.36 1.06
N ALA A 11 -1.33 -7.80 -0.10
CA ALA A 11 -2.05 -6.63 -0.61
C ALA A 11 -3.55 -6.93 -0.73
N SER A 12 -3.89 -8.09 -1.27
CA SER A 12 -5.28 -8.50 -1.44
C SER A 12 -6.01 -8.60 -0.10
N SER A 13 -5.32 -9.08 0.94
CA SER A 13 -5.92 -9.16 2.26
C SER A 13 -6.22 -7.79 2.86
N MET A 14 -5.60 -6.75 2.33
CA MET A 14 -5.81 -5.36 2.74
C MET A 14 -6.71 -4.61 1.75
N ARG A 15 -7.35 -5.32 0.83
CA ARG A 15 -8.22 -4.77 -0.21
C ARG A 15 -7.46 -3.90 -1.21
N LEU A 16 -6.19 -4.24 -1.43
CA LEU A 16 -5.35 -3.61 -2.43
C LEU A 16 -5.03 -4.64 -3.51
N VAL A 17 -4.73 -4.17 -4.70
CA VAL A 17 -4.37 -5.05 -5.81
C VAL A 17 -3.00 -4.65 -6.32
N LEU A 18 -2.05 -5.58 -6.26
CA LEU A 18 -0.72 -5.38 -6.80
C LEU A 18 -0.63 -6.07 -8.16
N GLU A 19 -0.23 -5.32 -9.17
CA GLU A 19 -0.09 -5.84 -10.52
C GLU A 19 1.34 -5.67 -11.02
N ARG A 20 1.76 -6.60 -11.86
CA ARG A 20 3.02 -6.50 -12.60
C ARG A 20 2.72 -5.81 -13.92
N ASN A 21 3.17 -4.58 -14.06
CA ASN A 21 3.10 -3.90 -15.35
C ASN A 21 4.21 -2.86 -15.42
N VAL A 22 4.69 -2.59 -16.61
CA VAL A 22 5.77 -1.63 -16.82
C VAL A 22 5.17 -0.28 -17.14
N THR A 23 5.54 0.71 -16.34
CA THR A 23 5.12 2.10 -16.53
C THR A 23 6.34 3.00 -16.43
N LYS A 24 6.49 3.90 -17.37
CA LYS A 24 7.61 4.85 -17.36
C LYS A 24 7.09 6.24 -17.08
N GLN A 25 7.66 6.88 -16.06
CA GLN A 25 7.32 8.27 -15.69
C GLN A 25 8.60 8.99 -15.30
N ASP A 26 8.84 10.14 -15.89
CA ASP A 26 9.98 11.00 -15.56
C ASP A 26 11.32 10.28 -15.64
N GLY A 27 11.47 9.40 -16.62
CA GLY A 27 12.69 8.63 -16.82
C GLY A 27 12.86 7.44 -15.91
N ILE A 28 11.88 7.18 -15.02
CA ILE A 28 11.93 6.04 -14.11
C ILE A 28 11.04 4.93 -14.64
N THR A 29 11.54 3.70 -14.60
CA THR A 29 10.78 2.52 -15.02
C THR A 29 10.22 1.85 -13.78
N TYR A 30 8.91 1.87 -13.64
CA TYR A 30 8.21 1.18 -12.58
C TYR A 30 7.72 -0.17 -13.09
N ARG A 31 7.88 -1.20 -12.30
CA ARG A 31 7.53 -2.58 -12.69
C ARG A 31 6.31 -3.12 -11.97
N TYR A 32 5.82 -2.41 -10.97
CA TYR A 32 4.67 -2.83 -10.18
C TYR A 32 3.77 -1.63 -9.94
N THR A 33 2.47 -1.87 -9.98
CA THR A 33 1.47 -0.83 -9.69
C THR A 33 0.54 -1.36 -8.61
N LEU A 34 0.28 -0.53 -7.62
CA LEU A 34 -0.66 -0.86 -6.55
C LEU A 34 -1.94 -0.07 -6.75
N TYR A 35 -3.06 -0.76 -6.73
CA TYR A 35 -4.39 -0.16 -6.87
C TYR A 35 -5.17 -0.32 -5.58
N ASP A 36 -6.06 0.62 -5.31
CA ASP A 36 -6.97 0.51 -4.18
C ASP A 36 -8.20 -0.33 -4.56
N ASN A 37 -9.13 -0.47 -3.62
CA ASN A 37 -10.34 -1.27 -3.82
C ASN A 37 -11.26 -0.72 -4.92
N ASN A 38 -11.10 0.55 -5.28
CA ASN A 38 -11.90 1.19 -6.31
C ASN A 38 -11.16 1.31 -7.65
N GLU A 39 -10.07 0.56 -7.79
CA GLU A 39 -9.25 0.50 -9.00
C GLU A 39 -8.48 1.78 -9.32
N PHE A 40 -8.34 2.67 -8.33
CA PHE A 40 -7.47 3.84 -8.48
C PHE A 40 -6.04 3.49 -8.09
N VAL A 41 -5.09 4.11 -8.79
CA VAL A 41 -3.67 3.89 -8.52
C VAL A 41 -3.29 4.49 -7.17
N GLU A 42 -2.71 3.66 -6.30
CA GLU A 42 -2.14 4.13 -5.04
C GLU A 42 -0.69 4.56 -5.22
N ASP A 43 0.12 3.73 -5.85
CA ASP A 43 1.51 4.05 -6.08
C ASP A 43 2.12 3.11 -7.12
N PHE A 44 3.32 3.49 -7.58
CA PHE A 44 4.13 2.71 -8.50
C PHE A 44 5.43 2.32 -7.82
N PHE A 45 5.98 1.16 -8.15
CA PHE A 45 7.22 0.66 -7.53
C PHE A 45 8.18 0.14 -8.58
N GLU A 46 9.45 0.43 -8.38
CA GLU A 46 10.53 -0.07 -9.25
C GLU A 46 10.87 -1.53 -8.92
N THR A 47 10.78 -1.90 -7.64
CA THR A 47 11.14 -3.24 -7.19
C THR A 47 10.04 -3.81 -6.30
N LEU A 48 10.04 -5.14 -6.18
CA LEU A 48 9.09 -5.83 -5.32
C LEU A 48 9.33 -5.49 -3.84
N ALA A 49 10.59 -5.28 -3.47
CA ALA A 49 10.93 -4.90 -2.10
C ALA A 49 10.31 -3.55 -1.72
N GLN A 50 10.29 -2.60 -2.65
CA GLN A 50 9.65 -1.31 -2.43
C GLN A 50 8.14 -1.48 -2.23
N ALA A 51 7.51 -2.31 -3.06
CA ALA A 51 6.09 -2.60 -2.93
C ALA A 51 5.78 -3.23 -1.58
N TRP A 52 6.61 -4.19 -1.17
CA TRP A 52 6.46 -4.85 0.12
C TRP A 52 6.56 -3.87 1.28
N SER A 53 7.56 -2.99 1.25
CA SER A 53 7.73 -1.97 2.29
C SER A 53 6.50 -1.07 2.40
N TYR A 54 5.98 -0.64 1.26
CA TYR A 54 4.81 0.23 1.24
C TYR A 54 3.60 -0.48 1.86
N ILE A 55 3.36 -1.72 1.46
CA ILE A 55 2.21 -2.49 1.94
C ILE A 55 2.33 -2.76 3.44
N TYR A 56 3.53 -3.10 3.89
CA TYR A 56 3.79 -3.36 5.31
C TYR A 56 3.50 -2.13 6.16
N TYR A 57 4.02 -0.98 5.76
CA TYR A 57 3.81 0.26 6.51
C TYR A 57 2.43 0.85 6.28
N TYR A 58 1.79 0.51 5.18
CA TYR A 58 0.43 0.94 4.91
C TYR A 58 -0.53 0.48 6.00
N ASP A 59 -0.43 -0.79 6.38
CA ASP A 59 -1.26 -1.34 7.44
C ASP A 59 -0.99 -0.64 8.78
N GLU A 60 0.27 -0.39 9.09
CA GLU A 60 0.66 0.32 10.29
C GLU A 60 0.12 1.74 10.31
N GLU A 61 0.24 2.46 9.20
CA GLU A 61 -0.28 3.81 9.07
C GLU A 61 -1.79 3.85 9.25
N GLN A 62 -2.49 2.90 8.68
CA GLN A 62 -3.94 2.82 8.81
C GLN A 62 -4.34 2.63 10.26
N ASN A 63 -3.64 1.75 10.96
CA ASN A 63 -3.89 1.50 12.38
C ASN A 63 -3.59 2.72 13.23
N GLU A 64 -2.51 3.41 12.93
CA GLU A 64 -2.14 4.63 13.64
C GLU A 64 -3.18 5.72 13.42
N ASN A 65 -3.63 5.89 12.19
CA ASN A 65 -4.67 6.87 11.87
C ASN A 65 -5.96 6.56 12.59
N TYR A 66 -6.32 5.29 12.64
CA TYR A 66 -7.51 4.86 13.38
C TYR A 66 -7.39 5.19 14.87
N ARG A 67 -6.25 4.90 15.46
CA ARG A 67 -6.00 5.20 16.88
C ARG A 67 -6.06 6.69 17.15
N THR A 68 -5.47 7.47 16.25
CA THR A 68 -5.46 8.92 16.38
C THR A 68 -6.87 9.47 16.38
N ASP A 69 -7.71 8.97 15.50
CA ASP A 69 -9.11 9.38 15.44
C ASP A 69 -9.85 9.04 16.72
N VAL A 70 -9.63 7.84 17.24
CA VAL A 70 -10.27 7.39 18.48
C VAL A 70 -9.77 8.23 19.65
N GLU A 71 -8.48 8.46 19.75
CA GLU A 71 -7.88 9.26 20.80
C GLU A 71 -8.39 10.69 20.76
N SER A 72 -8.48 11.25 19.55
CA SER A 72 -9.01 12.60 19.36
C SER A 72 -10.45 12.70 19.81
N ALA A 73 -11.25 11.68 19.49
CA ALA A 73 -12.64 11.64 19.89
C ALA A 73 -12.76 11.58 21.42
N GLU A 74 -11.96 10.76 22.06
CA GLU A 74 -11.95 10.65 23.51
C GLU A 74 -11.52 11.95 24.16
N ALA A 75 -10.48 12.58 23.63
CA ALA A 75 -10.02 13.86 24.13
C ALA A 75 -11.09 14.94 23.98
N SER A 76 -11.85 14.88 22.91
CA SER A 76 -12.94 15.83 22.67
C SER A 76 -14.08 15.69 23.68
N VAL A 77 -14.30 14.47 24.14
CA VAL A 77 -15.37 14.20 25.12
C VAL A 77 -14.99 14.73 26.50
N GLU A 78 -13.74 14.70 26.81
CA GLU A 78 -13.24 15.20 28.08
C GLU A 78 -13.19 16.73 28.11
#